data_95fcbc331b545291dfe01e859c530bc3
#
_entry.id   95fcbc331b545291dfe01e859c530bc3
#
_cell.length_a   1.000
_cell.length_b   1.000
_cell.length_c   1.000
_cell.angle_alpha   90.00
_cell.angle_beta   90.00
_cell.angle_gamma   90.00
#
_symmetry.space_group_name_H-M   'P 1'
#
loop_
_entity.id
_entity.type
_entity.pdbx_description
1 polymer ?
#
loop_
_entity_poly.entity_id
_entity_poly.type
_entity_poly.pdbx_seq_one_letter_code
_entity_poly.pdbx_strand_id
1 'polypeptide(L)'
;MKQLNVPPANHVKVLGGQGWVGLIDHLGTESTIVNAARVSFGKIKETMDERDIGLLNYLIENKHTSPLEHMVFTFSVHCPLFIRGQWHRHRTWSYNEISRRYTEIDLEFYTPPKLRRQAESNRQASFADDSFDDAALRNEIAEHNRKSFALYEHLLASGVCREQARGVLPQNMMVTFWGTVDLSNLLHFLELRDSDHAQWEIREYARAIKKLIKPIVPNVAKYFESRGDDWNV
;
A
#
# COMPACT_ATOMS: atom_id res chain seq x y z
N MET A 1 -1.57 25.35 5.61
CA MET A 1 -1.46 24.09 4.81
C MET A 1 -1.63 22.92 5.76
N LYS A 2 -2.33 21.83 5.36
CA LYS A 2 -2.39 20.62 6.17
C LYS A 2 -1.08 19.84 6.04
N GLN A 3 -0.60 19.23 7.11
CA GLN A 3 0.56 18.34 7.06
C GLN A 3 0.19 17.02 6.36
N LEU A 4 1.07 16.50 5.52
CA LEU A 4 0.81 15.31 4.70
C LEU A 4 1.00 13.99 5.47
N ASN A 5 1.67 14.01 6.62
CA ASN A 5 1.81 12.85 7.52
C ASN A 5 0.56 12.62 8.41
N VAL A 6 -0.51 13.38 8.19
CA VAL A 6 -1.82 13.15 8.81
C VAL A 6 -2.67 12.33 7.84
N PRO A 7 -3.29 11.22 8.31
CA PRO A 7 -4.11 10.38 7.43
C PRO A 7 -5.32 11.16 6.89
N PRO A 8 -5.74 10.91 5.64
CA PRO A 8 -6.98 11.48 5.10
C PRO A 8 -8.20 10.94 5.86
N ALA A 9 -9.36 11.59 5.70
CA ALA A 9 -10.58 11.20 6.42
C ALA A 9 -10.97 9.73 6.15
N ASN A 10 -10.83 9.26 4.90
CA ASN A 10 -11.09 7.86 4.52
C ASN A 10 -9.76 7.08 4.53
N HIS A 11 -9.40 6.50 5.68
CA HIS A 11 -8.17 5.73 5.85
C HIS A 11 -8.38 4.50 6.73
N VAL A 12 -7.46 3.54 6.58
CA VAL A 12 -7.34 2.35 7.42
C VAL A 12 -5.96 2.35 8.07
N LYS A 13 -5.93 2.20 9.40
CA LYS A 13 -4.69 2.02 10.16
C LYS A 13 -4.22 0.58 10.04
N VAL A 14 -2.91 0.39 9.91
CA VAL A 14 -2.23 -0.89 9.79
C VAL A 14 -1.01 -0.94 10.71
N LEU A 15 -0.34 -2.09 10.80
CA LEU A 15 0.89 -2.27 11.57
C LEU A 15 0.74 -1.88 13.05
N GLY A 16 -0.39 -2.24 13.68
CA GLY A 16 -0.66 -1.87 15.07
C GLY A 16 -0.89 -0.36 15.26
N GLY A 17 -1.31 0.34 14.22
CA GLY A 17 -1.59 1.78 14.24
C GLY A 17 -0.39 2.67 13.89
N GLN A 18 0.79 2.09 13.63
CA GLN A 18 1.99 2.84 13.25
C GLN A 18 1.99 3.25 11.77
N GLY A 19 1.26 2.54 10.92
CA GLY A 19 1.08 2.85 9.50
C GLY A 19 -0.38 3.08 9.15
N TRP A 20 -0.61 3.61 7.96
CA TRP A 20 -1.96 3.75 7.41
C TRP A 20 -1.91 3.84 5.88
N VAL A 21 -3.04 3.52 5.25
CA VAL A 21 -3.33 3.84 3.86
C VAL A 21 -4.70 4.51 3.81
N GLY A 22 -4.82 5.57 3.02
CA GLY A 22 -6.07 6.28 2.84
C GLY A 22 -6.35 6.59 1.38
N LEU A 23 -7.62 6.48 1.00
CA LEU A 23 -8.08 6.86 -0.33
C LEU A 23 -8.22 8.38 -0.40
N ILE A 24 -7.51 9.02 -1.32
CA ILE A 24 -7.59 10.45 -1.59
C ILE A 24 -8.72 10.73 -2.56
N ASP A 25 -8.74 10.01 -3.70
CA ASP A 25 -9.71 10.21 -4.77
C ASP A 25 -9.72 9.01 -5.71
N HIS A 26 -10.75 8.92 -6.54
CA HIS A 26 -10.83 7.97 -7.63
C HIS A 26 -11.55 8.57 -8.84
N LEU A 27 -11.20 8.09 -10.02
CA LEU A 27 -11.87 8.42 -11.28
C LEU A 27 -12.57 7.17 -11.82
N GLY A 28 -13.80 7.33 -12.28
CA GLY A 28 -14.57 6.25 -12.88
C GLY A 28 -15.31 5.38 -11.86
N THR A 29 -16.11 4.47 -12.40
CA THR A 29 -16.92 3.48 -11.70
C THR A 29 -16.86 2.16 -12.47
N GLU A 30 -17.46 1.09 -11.94
CA GLU A 30 -17.61 -0.17 -12.69
C GLU A 30 -18.35 0.02 -14.01
N SER A 31 -19.30 0.98 -14.08
CA SER A 31 -19.99 1.35 -15.34
C SER A 31 -18.99 1.94 -16.37
N THR A 32 -17.99 2.70 -15.93
CA THR A 32 -16.94 3.22 -16.81
C THR A 32 -16.20 2.07 -17.49
N ILE A 33 -15.85 1.03 -16.76
CA ILE A 33 -15.14 -0.16 -17.28
C ILE A 33 -15.95 -0.85 -18.37
N VAL A 34 -17.22 -1.13 -18.08
CA VAL A 34 -18.12 -1.81 -19.00
C VAL A 34 -18.38 -0.98 -20.26
N ASN A 35 -18.54 0.33 -20.11
CA ASN A 35 -18.73 1.24 -21.24
C ASN A 35 -17.44 1.37 -22.08
N ALA A 36 -16.26 1.40 -21.46
CA ALA A 36 -14.99 1.38 -22.19
C ALA A 36 -14.87 0.16 -23.11
N ALA A 37 -15.26 -1.03 -22.63
CA ALA A 37 -15.31 -2.23 -23.46
C ALA A 37 -16.34 -2.10 -24.62
N ARG A 38 -17.47 -1.41 -24.41
CA ARG A 38 -18.52 -1.21 -25.43
C ARG A 38 -18.18 -0.18 -26.49
N VAL A 39 -17.19 0.68 -26.27
CA VAL A 39 -16.74 1.65 -27.28
C VAL A 39 -16.44 0.96 -28.62
N SER A 40 -15.90 -0.26 -28.58
CA SER A 40 -15.62 -1.06 -29.77
C SER A 40 -16.87 -1.38 -30.61
N PHE A 41 -18.08 -1.28 -30.00
CA PHE A 41 -19.36 -1.48 -30.66
C PHE A 41 -20.12 -0.17 -30.89
N GLY A 42 -19.51 0.98 -30.59
CA GLY A 42 -20.15 2.29 -30.70
C GLY A 42 -21.34 2.48 -29.75
N LYS A 43 -21.33 1.84 -28.57
CA LYS A 43 -22.44 1.83 -27.62
C LYS A 43 -22.02 2.33 -26.25
N ILE A 44 -22.90 3.06 -25.58
CA ILE A 44 -22.80 3.49 -24.19
C ILE A 44 -24.12 3.17 -23.47
N LYS A 45 -24.05 2.84 -22.20
CA LYS A 45 -25.21 2.56 -21.36
C LYS A 45 -25.12 3.39 -20.07
N GLU A 46 -26.21 4.02 -19.67
CA GLU A 46 -26.23 4.90 -18.48
C GLU A 46 -26.24 4.13 -17.16
N THR A 47 -26.90 2.96 -17.13
CA THR A 47 -27.03 2.15 -15.92
C THR A 47 -26.57 0.73 -16.17
N MET A 48 -25.94 0.12 -15.17
CA MET A 48 -25.53 -1.28 -15.21
C MET A 48 -26.70 -2.23 -14.88
N ASP A 49 -26.72 -3.39 -15.54
CA ASP A 49 -27.58 -4.52 -15.24
C ASP A 49 -26.75 -5.82 -15.06
N GLU A 50 -27.42 -6.97 -14.86
CA GLU A 50 -26.75 -8.26 -14.66
C GLU A 50 -25.87 -8.68 -15.85
N ARG A 51 -26.22 -8.31 -17.09
CA ARG A 51 -25.39 -8.59 -18.28
C ARG A 51 -24.08 -7.80 -18.23
N ASP A 52 -24.13 -6.59 -17.65
CA ASP A 52 -22.97 -5.74 -17.48
C ASP A 52 -22.02 -6.31 -16.42
N ILE A 53 -22.58 -6.85 -15.33
CA ILE A 53 -21.80 -7.57 -14.31
C ILE A 53 -21.15 -8.82 -14.95
N GLY A 54 -21.87 -9.56 -15.78
CA GLY A 54 -21.33 -10.68 -16.54
C GLY A 54 -20.17 -10.26 -17.46
N LEU A 55 -20.29 -9.10 -18.15
CA LEU A 55 -19.21 -8.56 -18.98
C LEU A 55 -18.01 -8.13 -18.15
N LEU A 56 -18.22 -7.46 -17.02
CA LEU A 56 -17.14 -7.07 -16.08
C LEU A 56 -16.34 -8.30 -15.62
N ASN A 57 -17.04 -9.36 -15.18
CA ASN A 57 -16.42 -10.61 -14.76
C ASN A 57 -15.61 -11.25 -15.91
N TYR A 58 -16.17 -11.27 -17.12
CA TYR A 58 -15.49 -11.78 -18.31
C TYR A 58 -14.21 -11.03 -18.63
N LEU A 59 -14.22 -9.67 -18.52
CA LEU A 59 -13.04 -8.84 -18.75
C LEU A 59 -11.91 -9.16 -17.75
N ILE A 60 -12.25 -9.33 -16.47
CA ILE A 60 -11.29 -9.68 -15.42
C ILE A 60 -10.73 -11.10 -15.67
N GLU A 61 -11.59 -12.08 -15.89
CA GLU A 61 -11.22 -13.49 -16.05
C GLU A 61 -10.31 -13.72 -17.26
N ASN A 62 -10.60 -13.05 -18.37
CA ASN A 62 -9.83 -13.18 -19.61
C ASN A 62 -8.69 -12.15 -19.73
N LYS A 63 -8.40 -11.43 -18.65
CA LYS A 63 -7.31 -10.43 -18.59
C LYS A 63 -7.40 -9.37 -19.69
N HIS A 64 -8.62 -8.95 -20.01
CA HIS A 64 -8.85 -7.80 -20.88
C HIS A 64 -8.65 -6.52 -20.07
N THR A 65 -7.41 -6.08 -19.95
CA THR A 65 -6.99 -5.06 -18.99
C THR A 65 -7.40 -3.65 -19.38
N SER A 66 -7.39 -3.31 -20.68
CA SER A 66 -7.58 -1.94 -21.14
C SER A 66 -8.88 -1.27 -20.67
N PRO A 67 -10.05 -1.95 -20.56
CA PRO A 67 -11.23 -1.33 -19.97
C PRO A 67 -11.08 -0.99 -18.49
N LEU A 68 -10.35 -1.83 -17.72
CA LEU A 68 -10.10 -1.59 -16.30
C LEU A 68 -9.14 -0.41 -16.06
N GLU A 69 -8.30 -0.07 -17.04
CA GLU A 69 -7.35 1.04 -16.99
C GLU A 69 -8.04 2.42 -17.02
N HIS A 70 -9.33 2.48 -17.41
CA HIS A 70 -10.15 3.69 -17.35
C HIS A 70 -10.65 4.04 -15.93
N MET A 71 -10.41 3.19 -14.95
CA MET A 71 -10.73 3.46 -13.55
C MET A 71 -9.43 3.61 -12.76
N VAL A 72 -9.27 4.76 -12.08
CA VAL A 72 -8.01 5.17 -11.46
C VAL A 72 -8.22 5.52 -9.99
N PHE A 73 -7.28 5.17 -9.13
CA PHE A 73 -7.29 5.44 -7.69
C PHE A 73 -6.03 6.19 -7.28
N THR A 74 -6.17 7.13 -6.35
CA THR A 74 -5.06 7.82 -5.70
C THR A 74 -5.10 7.55 -4.21
N PHE A 75 -4.01 7.00 -3.68
CA PHE A 75 -3.84 6.70 -2.27
C PHE A 75 -2.78 7.59 -1.64
N SER A 76 -2.97 7.93 -0.36
CA SER A 76 -1.91 8.40 0.52
C SER A 76 -1.50 7.25 1.43
N VAL A 77 -0.21 6.97 1.51
CA VAL A 77 0.35 5.81 2.23
C VAL A 77 1.44 6.28 3.18
N HIS A 78 1.34 5.83 4.44
CA HIS A 78 2.37 6.02 5.47
C HIS A 78 2.91 4.66 5.89
N CYS A 79 4.16 4.38 5.54
CA CYS A 79 4.76 3.05 5.72
C CYS A 79 6.26 3.12 5.99
N PRO A 80 6.87 2.04 6.53
CA PRO A 80 8.32 1.93 6.62
C PRO A 80 9.00 1.99 5.25
N LEU A 81 10.18 2.58 5.19
CA LEU A 81 10.97 2.74 3.97
C LEU A 81 11.22 1.39 3.25
N PHE A 82 11.45 0.29 4.00
CA PHE A 82 11.63 -1.02 3.40
C PHE A 82 10.35 -1.56 2.73
N ILE A 83 9.15 -1.19 3.21
CA ILE A 83 7.87 -1.50 2.57
C ILE A 83 7.66 -0.63 1.33
N ARG A 84 7.97 0.66 1.41
CA ARG A 84 7.96 1.55 0.25
C ARG A 84 8.86 0.99 -0.87
N GLY A 85 10.03 0.45 -0.53
CA GLY A 85 10.92 -0.20 -1.50
C GLY A 85 10.27 -1.36 -2.25
N GLN A 86 9.45 -2.18 -1.57
CA GLN A 86 8.67 -3.25 -2.21
C GLN A 86 7.51 -2.69 -3.05
N TRP A 87 6.85 -1.64 -2.58
CA TRP A 87 5.74 -0.99 -3.28
C TRP A 87 6.18 -0.40 -4.61
N HIS A 88 7.29 0.32 -4.63
CA HIS A 88 7.84 0.95 -5.83
C HIS A 88 8.40 -0.04 -6.87
N ARG A 89 8.38 -1.34 -6.61
CA ARG A 89 8.60 -2.37 -7.65
C ARG A 89 7.41 -2.46 -8.62
N HIS A 90 6.23 -1.98 -8.23
CA HIS A 90 5.07 -1.82 -9.11
C HIS A 90 5.21 -0.53 -9.92
N ARG A 91 5.91 -0.61 -11.06
CA ARG A 91 6.37 0.55 -11.85
C ARG A 91 5.28 1.21 -12.70
N THR A 92 4.07 0.63 -12.75
CA THR A 92 2.90 1.19 -13.43
C THR A 92 2.17 2.24 -12.61
N TRP A 93 2.55 2.43 -11.35
CA TRP A 93 2.04 3.47 -10.48
C TRP A 93 2.82 4.77 -10.66
N SER A 94 2.14 5.91 -10.44
CA SER A 94 2.78 7.22 -10.28
C SER A 94 2.98 7.52 -8.80
N TYR A 95 4.19 7.96 -8.41
CA TYR A 95 4.57 8.16 -7.02
C TYR A 95 5.10 9.56 -6.75
N ASN A 96 4.68 10.16 -5.62
CA ASN A 96 5.28 11.35 -5.04
C ASN A 96 5.44 11.16 -3.53
N GLU A 97 6.64 11.31 -3.01
CA GLU A 97 7.01 11.06 -1.61
C GLU A 97 7.48 12.34 -0.92
N ILE A 98 7.22 12.49 0.38
CA ILE A 98 7.82 13.54 1.20
C ILE A 98 9.35 13.39 1.15
N SER A 99 10.01 14.42 0.65
CA SER A 99 11.46 14.40 0.51
C SER A 99 12.18 14.88 1.75
N ARG A 100 13.04 14.06 2.31
CA ARG A 100 13.97 14.42 3.40
C ARG A 100 15.12 15.35 2.96
N ARG A 101 15.15 15.73 1.70
CA ARG A 101 16.02 16.80 1.21
C ARG A 101 15.45 18.18 1.48
N TYR A 102 14.11 18.28 1.58
CA TYR A 102 13.42 19.56 1.66
C TYR A 102 12.72 19.79 3.00
N THR A 103 12.43 18.75 3.77
CA THR A 103 11.65 18.86 5.00
C THR A 103 12.34 18.15 6.17
N GLU A 104 12.11 18.69 7.38
CA GLU A 104 12.48 18.12 8.68
C GLU A 104 11.21 17.72 9.47
N ILE A 105 10.11 17.43 8.77
CA ILE A 105 8.87 16.97 9.40
C ILE A 105 9.18 15.75 10.29
N ASP A 106 8.54 15.67 11.43
CA ASP A 106 8.72 14.67 12.47
C ASP A 106 9.05 13.29 11.89
N LEU A 107 10.18 12.75 12.34
CA LEU A 107 10.68 11.44 11.95
C LEU A 107 10.09 10.38 12.87
N GLU A 108 9.37 9.45 12.31
CA GLU A 108 8.83 8.30 13.01
C GLU A 108 9.57 7.03 12.55
N PHE A 109 9.68 6.05 13.44
CA PHE A 109 10.35 4.78 13.16
C PHE A 109 9.44 3.62 13.52
N TYR A 110 9.27 2.72 12.58
CA TYR A 110 8.51 1.50 12.79
C TYR A 110 9.26 0.53 13.69
N THR A 111 8.58 0.04 14.71
CA THR A 111 9.01 -1.12 15.48
C THR A 111 7.94 -2.19 15.36
N PRO A 112 8.26 -3.39 14.84
CA PRO A 112 7.27 -4.46 14.70
C PRO A 112 6.53 -4.70 16.01
N PRO A 113 5.19 -4.82 16.02
CA PRO A 113 4.43 -5.12 17.22
C PRO A 113 4.81 -6.50 17.80
N LYS A 114 5.26 -7.40 16.94
CA LYS A 114 5.84 -8.70 17.28
C LYS A 114 6.93 -9.06 16.27
N LEU A 115 8.07 -9.56 16.73
CA LEU A 115 9.09 -10.12 15.84
C LEU A 115 8.67 -11.53 15.42
N ARG A 116 9.04 -11.93 14.23
CA ARG A 116 8.72 -13.22 13.62
C ARG A 116 10.00 -14.03 13.38
N ARG A 117 9.90 -15.34 13.45
CA ARG A 117 10.99 -16.23 13.09
C ARG A 117 11.05 -16.47 11.58
N GLN A 118 12.26 -16.70 11.11
CA GLN A 118 12.51 -17.13 9.72
C GLN A 118 11.95 -18.54 9.52
N ALA A 119 11.21 -18.76 8.42
CA ALA A 119 10.78 -20.09 8.04
C ALA A 119 11.95 -20.93 7.51
N GLU A 120 12.00 -22.22 7.89
CA GLU A 120 13.09 -23.13 7.51
C GLU A 120 13.09 -23.45 6.03
N SER A 121 11.92 -23.67 5.44
CA SER A 121 11.77 -24.13 4.04
C SER A 121 11.69 -23.01 3.02
N ASN A 122 11.34 -21.77 3.44
CA ASN A 122 11.18 -20.63 2.54
C ASN A 122 11.89 -19.40 3.11
N ARG A 123 13.01 -19.03 2.48
CA ARG A 123 13.84 -17.89 2.92
C ARG A 123 13.13 -16.54 2.91
N GLN A 124 12.00 -16.41 2.23
CA GLN A 124 11.21 -15.16 2.19
C GLN A 124 10.07 -15.16 3.20
N ALA A 125 9.69 -16.31 3.74
CA ALA A 125 8.59 -16.45 4.68
C ALA A 125 9.05 -16.31 6.13
N SER A 126 8.14 -15.85 6.96
CA SER A 126 8.29 -15.77 8.42
C SER A 126 7.01 -16.27 9.10
N PHE A 127 7.12 -16.74 10.32
CA PHE A 127 5.97 -17.18 11.11
C PHE A 127 6.00 -16.57 12.51
N ALA A 128 4.81 -16.42 13.10
CA ALA A 128 4.66 -15.99 14.48
C ALA A 128 5.05 -17.16 15.41
N ASP A 129 5.82 -16.86 16.44
CA ASP A 129 6.22 -17.82 17.46
C ASP A 129 5.99 -17.19 18.84
N ASP A 130 5.01 -17.72 19.57
CA ASP A 130 4.64 -17.21 20.91
C ASP A 130 5.65 -17.58 22.00
N SER A 131 6.51 -18.56 21.74
CA SER A 131 7.62 -18.91 22.64
C SER A 131 8.80 -17.94 22.55
N PHE A 132 8.78 -17.04 21.59
CA PHE A 132 9.86 -16.10 21.32
C PHE A 132 9.65 -14.79 22.09
N ASP A 133 10.43 -14.59 23.16
CA ASP A 133 10.46 -13.30 23.87
C ASP A 133 11.19 -12.27 23.01
N ASP A 134 10.42 -11.40 22.40
CA ASP A 134 10.93 -10.36 21.52
C ASP A 134 11.07 -8.98 22.18
N ALA A 135 10.65 -8.83 23.42
CA ALA A 135 10.59 -7.51 24.08
C ALA A 135 11.97 -6.85 24.19
N ALA A 136 12.99 -7.60 24.58
CA ALA A 136 14.37 -7.11 24.67
C ALA A 136 14.89 -6.67 23.29
N LEU A 137 14.68 -7.49 22.25
CA LEU A 137 15.13 -7.19 20.89
C LEU A 137 14.37 -6.00 20.28
N ARG A 138 13.10 -5.83 20.56
CA ARG A 138 12.34 -4.63 20.14
C ARG A 138 12.86 -3.37 20.83
N ASN A 139 13.27 -3.45 22.10
CA ASN A 139 13.92 -2.34 22.79
C ASN A 139 15.28 -2.01 22.18
N GLU A 140 16.06 -2.99 21.73
CA GLU A 140 17.30 -2.75 21.01
C GLU A 140 17.06 -2.03 19.66
N ILE A 141 16.02 -2.42 18.92
CA ILE A 141 15.60 -1.72 17.69
C ILE A 141 15.24 -0.26 17.99
N ALA A 142 14.45 -0.01 19.04
CA ALA A 142 14.06 1.34 19.43
C ALA A 142 15.26 2.19 19.86
N GLU A 143 16.22 1.60 20.57
CA GLU A 143 17.46 2.25 20.96
C GLU A 143 18.34 2.60 19.74
N HIS A 144 18.44 1.67 18.77
CA HIS A 144 19.14 1.92 17.51
C HIS A 144 18.52 3.10 16.76
N ASN A 145 17.19 3.15 16.68
CA ASN A 145 16.47 4.26 16.04
C ASN A 145 16.78 5.60 16.70
N ARG A 146 16.79 5.67 18.04
CA ARG A 146 17.14 6.90 18.78
C ARG A 146 18.57 7.34 18.50
N LYS A 147 19.54 6.42 18.49
CA LYS A 147 20.94 6.72 18.18
C LYS A 147 21.13 7.22 16.75
N SER A 148 20.47 6.60 15.79
CA SER A 148 20.50 7.01 14.39
C SER A 148 19.89 8.40 14.20
N PHE A 149 18.81 8.69 14.89
CA PHE A 149 18.17 10.01 14.85
C PHE A 149 19.06 11.08 15.48
N ALA A 150 19.65 10.83 16.66
CA ALA A 150 20.58 11.74 17.29
C ALA A 150 21.82 12.03 16.41
N LEU A 151 22.33 11.02 15.69
CA LEU A 151 23.41 11.23 14.73
C LEU A 151 22.96 12.10 13.55
N TYR A 152 21.76 11.89 13.02
CA TYR A 152 21.18 12.72 11.96
C TYR A 152 21.10 14.19 12.40
N GLU A 153 20.56 14.48 13.59
CA GLU A 153 20.45 15.83 14.13
C GLU A 153 21.85 16.45 14.35
N HIS A 154 22.80 15.68 14.88
CA HIS A 154 24.18 16.14 15.07
C HIS A 154 24.86 16.51 13.74
N LEU A 155 24.67 15.71 12.69
CA LEU A 155 25.21 16.01 11.36
C LEU A 155 24.63 17.32 10.80
N LEU A 156 23.33 17.53 10.94
CA LEU A 156 22.68 18.78 10.52
C LEU A 156 23.20 19.98 11.30
N ALA A 157 23.30 19.87 12.63
CA ALA A 157 23.86 20.92 13.51
C ALA A 157 25.32 21.23 13.19
N SER A 158 26.06 20.25 12.69
CA SER A 158 27.47 20.40 12.24
C SER A 158 27.61 20.96 10.82
N GLY A 159 26.48 21.30 10.15
CA GLY A 159 26.51 21.91 8.82
C GLY A 159 26.50 20.90 7.66
N VAL A 160 26.35 19.61 7.93
CA VAL A 160 26.19 18.59 6.87
C VAL A 160 24.84 18.79 6.16
N CYS A 161 24.84 18.76 4.82
CA CYS A 161 23.62 18.94 4.05
C CYS A 161 22.61 17.78 4.27
N ARG A 162 21.31 18.08 4.19
CA ARG A 162 20.23 17.09 4.41
C ARG A 162 20.35 15.86 3.53
N GLU A 163 20.79 16.01 2.29
CA GLU A 163 20.90 14.89 1.33
C GLU A 163 21.94 13.84 1.76
N GLN A 164 22.96 14.24 2.52
CA GLN A 164 23.95 13.33 3.10
C GLN A 164 23.54 12.88 4.50
N ALA A 165 23.13 13.81 5.36
CA ALA A 165 22.74 13.51 6.74
C ALA A 165 21.65 12.43 6.83
N ARG A 166 20.65 12.44 5.96
CA ARG A 166 19.61 11.40 5.91
C ARG A 166 20.12 9.98 5.66
N GLY A 167 21.35 9.84 5.18
CA GLY A 167 21.96 8.54 4.90
C GLY A 167 22.19 7.66 6.13
N VAL A 168 22.17 8.25 7.33
CA VAL A 168 22.31 7.49 8.59
C VAL A 168 20.98 7.01 9.15
N LEU A 169 19.85 7.40 8.55
CA LEU A 169 18.51 6.99 9.00
C LEU A 169 18.23 5.54 8.60
N PRO A 170 17.68 4.72 9.51
CA PRO A 170 17.50 3.30 9.27
C PRO A 170 16.31 3.00 8.32
N GLN A 171 16.29 1.80 7.76
CA GLN A 171 15.29 1.33 6.79
C GLN A 171 13.85 1.27 7.34
N ASN A 172 13.69 1.20 8.66
CA ASN A 172 12.38 1.24 9.31
C ASN A 172 11.86 2.67 9.57
N MET A 173 12.57 3.71 9.09
CA MET A 173 12.04 5.07 9.07
C MET A 173 10.71 5.10 8.32
N MET A 174 9.70 5.78 8.90
CA MET A 174 8.41 5.96 8.24
C MET A 174 8.49 7.04 7.16
N VAL A 175 7.84 6.76 6.04
CA VAL A 175 7.71 7.68 4.91
C VAL A 175 6.25 7.81 4.50
N THR A 176 5.90 8.97 3.94
CA THR A 176 4.55 9.20 3.39
C THR A 176 4.66 9.53 1.91
N PHE A 177 3.89 8.83 1.10
CA PHE A 177 3.83 9.08 -0.34
C PHE A 177 2.39 9.02 -0.86
N TRP A 178 2.17 9.67 -1.99
CA TRP A 178 0.99 9.46 -2.82
C TRP A 178 1.32 8.47 -3.91
N GLY A 179 0.38 7.56 -4.17
CA GLY A 179 0.45 6.60 -5.26
C GLY A 179 -0.84 6.59 -6.07
N THR A 180 -0.73 6.79 -7.38
CA THR A 180 -1.86 6.75 -8.31
C THR A 180 -1.72 5.57 -9.25
N VAL A 181 -2.81 4.81 -9.43
CA VAL A 181 -2.82 3.58 -10.22
C VAL A 181 -4.19 3.33 -10.82
N ASP A 182 -4.24 2.73 -12.00
CA ASP A 182 -5.47 2.18 -12.58
C ASP A 182 -5.89 0.86 -11.92
N LEU A 183 -7.15 0.47 -12.09
CA LEU A 183 -7.71 -0.73 -11.45
C LEU A 183 -7.00 -2.01 -11.91
N SER A 184 -6.62 -2.15 -13.17
CA SER A 184 -5.93 -3.35 -13.66
C SER A 184 -4.62 -3.59 -12.91
N ASN A 185 -3.79 -2.56 -12.81
CA ASN A 185 -2.52 -2.61 -12.11
C ASN A 185 -2.68 -2.67 -10.58
N LEU A 186 -3.79 -2.12 -10.04
CA LEU A 186 -4.14 -2.26 -8.64
C LEU A 186 -4.50 -3.71 -8.29
N LEU A 187 -5.32 -4.38 -9.11
CA LEU A 187 -5.66 -5.79 -8.91
C LEU A 187 -4.40 -6.68 -8.96
N HIS A 188 -3.48 -6.40 -9.88
CA HIS A 188 -2.19 -7.10 -9.91
C HIS A 188 -1.34 -6.85 -8.65
N PHE A 189 -1.35 -5.62 -8.12
CA PHE A 189 -0.71 -5.33 -6.82
C PHE A 189 -1.34 -6.15 -5.70
N LEU A 190 -2.67 -6.20 -5.60
CA LEU A 190 -3.39 -6.93 -4.57
C LEU A 190 -3.11 -8.44 -4.65
N GLU A 191 -3.15 -9.03 -5.85
CA GLU A 191 -2.82 -10.44 -6.08
C GLU A 191 -1.42 -10.80 -5.53
N LEU A 192 -0.42 -9.97 -5.81
CA LEU A 192 0.96 -10.23 -5.37
C LEU A 192 1.19 -9.92 -3.89
N ARG A 193 0.50 -8.93 -3.32
CA ARG A 193 0.82 -8.41 -1.98
C ARG A 193 -0.12 -8.89 -0.89
N ASP A 194 -1.27 -9.47 -1.22
CA ASP A 194 -2.12 -10.18 -0.26
C ASP A 194 -1.90 -11.71 -0.30
N SER A 195 -0.90 -12.18 -1.01
CA SER A 195 -0.48 -13.59 -1.00
C SER A 195 0.15 -13.96 0.35
N ASP A 196 -0.03 -15.22 0.78
CA ASP A 196 0.63 -15.78 1.97
C ASP A 196 2.17 -15.78 1.87
N HIS A 197 2.72 -15.69 0.66
CA HIS A 197 4.16 -15.54 0.41
C HIS A 197 4.64 -14.10 0.52
N ALA A 198 3.74 -13.12 0.58
CA ALA A 198 4.11 -11.72 0.76
C ALA A 198 4.54 -11.45 2.20
N GLN A 199 5.44 -10.49 2.37
CA GLN A 199 5.83 -10.03 3.70
C GLN A 199 4.59 -9.51 4.46
N TRP A 200 4.45 -9.86 5.73
CA TRP A 200 3.26 -9.54 6.53
C TRP A 200 2.92 -8.04 6.48
N GLU A 201 3.91 -7.17 6.62
CA GLU A 201 3.68 -5.72 6.64
C GLU A 201 3.03 -5.21 5.35
N ILE A 202 3.50 -5.59 4.16
CA ILE A 202 2.88 -5.12 2.90
C ILE A 202 1.51 -5.77 2.66
N ARG A 203 1.29 -6.99 3.18
CA ARG A 203 0.00 -7.67 3.13
C ARG A 203 -1.07 -6.89 3.90
N GLU A 204 -0.75 -6.34 5.07
CA GLU A 204 -1.66 -5.49 5.83
C GLU A 204 -2.12 -4.26 5.02
N TYR A 205 -1.22 -3.65 4.25
CA TYR A 205 -1.59 -2.55 3.35
C TYR A 205 -2.47 -3.01 2.20
N ALA A 206 -2.18 -4.15 1.58
CA ALA A 206 -3.00 -4.70 0.49
C ALA A 206 -4.44 -4.96 0.95
N ARG A 207 -4.61 -5.55 2.13
CA ARG A 207 -5.92 -5.78 2.77
C ARG A 207 -6.64 -4.48 3.08
N ALA A 208 -5.94 -3.51 3.65
CA ALA A 208 -6.51 -2.19 3.91
C ALA A 208 -6.98 -1.49 2.63
N ILE A 209 -6.27 -1.65 1.49
CA ILE A 209 -6.71 -1.15 0.19
C ILE A 209 -7.98 -1.86 -0.27
N LYS A 210 -8.07 -3.19 -0.18
CA LYS A 210 -9.29 -3.95 -0.49
C LYS A 210 -10.50 -3.37 0.25
N LYS A 211 -10.35 -3.15 1.56
CA LYS A 211 -11.39 -2.54 2.40
C LYS A 211 -11.82 -1.15 1.92
N LEU A 212 -10.86 -0.30 1.52
CA LEU A 212 -11.15 1.06 1.05
C LEU A 212 -11.87 1.08 -0.29
N ILE A 213 -11.51 0.20 -1.22
CA ILE A 213 -12.08 0.22 -2.58
C ILE A 213 -13.32 -0.65 -2.74
N LYS A 214 -13.57 -1.62 -1.87
CA LYS A 214 -14.75 -2.51 -1.93
C LYS A 214 -16.09 -1.78 -2.13
N PRO A 215 -16.38 -0.66 -1.44
CA PRO A 215 -17.62 0.09 -1.67
C PRO A 215 -17.71 0.75 -3.05
N ILE A 216 -16.57 0.94 -3.72
CA ILE A 216 -16.46 1.63 -5.01
C ILE A 216 -16.54 0.63 -6.17
N VAL A 217 -16.02 -0.59 -5.95
CA VAL A 217 -15.98 -1.68 -6.92
C VAL A 217 -16.64 -2.95 -6.35
N PRO A 218 -17.93 -2.89 -5.97
CA PRO A 218 -18.59 -3.99 -5.26
C PRO A 218 -18.72 -5.27 -6.09
N ASN A 219 -18.88 -5.18 -7.41
CA ASN A 219 -19.01 -6.35 -8.28
C ASN A 219 -17.63 -6.98 -8.57
N VAL A 220 -16.57 -6.17 -8.68
CA VAL A 220 -15.18 -6.67 -8.73
C VAL A 220 -14.85 -7.43 -7.44
N ALA A 221 -15.18 -6.86 -6.26
CA ALA A 221 -14.98 -7.53 -4.99
C ALA A 221 -15.72 -8.88 -4.92
N LYS A 222 -17.01 -8.92 -5.28
CA LYS A 222 -17.81 -10.16 -5.33
C LYS A 222 -17.20 -11.20 -6.28
N TYR A 223 -16.65 -10.78 -7.42
CA TYR A 223 -15.99 -11.69 -8.35
C TYR A 223 -14.85 -12.44 -7.69
N PHE A 224 -13.97 -11.73 -6.97
CA PHE A 224 -12.83 -12.33 -6.28
C PHE A 224 -13.26 -13.14 -5.04
N GLU A 225 -14.22 -12.65 -4.25
CA GLU A 225 -14.80 -13.38 -3.10
C GLU A 225 -15.38 -14.73 -3.53
N SER A 226 -16.06 -14.80 -4.69
CA SER A 226 -16.60 -16.06 -5.23
C SER A 226 -15.53 -17.09 -5.60
N ARG A 227 -14.26 -16.66 -5.68
CA ARG A 227 -13.08 -17.49 -5.98
C ARG A 227 -12.21 -17.76 -4.75
N GLY A 228 -12.69 -17.39 -3.57
CA GLY A 228 -12.03 -17.64 -2.29
C GLY A 228 -11.04 -16.56 -1.86
N ASP A 229 -10.99 -15.40 -2.54
CA ASP A 229 -10.20 -14.26 -2.08
C ASP A 229 -11.01 -13.47 -1.03
N ASP A 230 -10.38 -13.09 0.07
CA ASP A 230 -11.05 -12.38 1.16
C ASP A 230 -10.98 -10.86 0.93
N TRP A 231 -12.15 -10.24 0.75
CA TRP A 231 -12.32 -8.79 0.65
C TRP A 231 -13.05 -8.20 1.88
N ASN A 232 -13.24 -9.01 2.95
CA ASN A 232 -13.89 -8.59 4.21
C ASN A 232 -12.88 -8.34 5.34
N VAL A 233 -11.58 -8.33 5.05
CA VAL A 233 -10.45 -8.16 5.98
C VAL A 233 -10.39 -6.76 6.59
#